data_78f43284d2be68ba1945f2f642c30570
#
_entry.id   78f43284d2be68ba1945f2f642c30570
#
_cell.length_a   1.000
_cell.length_b   1.000
_cell.length_c   1.000
_cell.angle_alpha   90.00
_cell.angle_beta   90.00
_cell.angle_gamma   90.00
#
_symmetry.space_group_name_H-M   'P 1'
#
loop_
_entity.id
_entity.type
_entity.pdbx_description
1 polymer ?
#
loop_
_entity_poly.entity_id
_entity_poly.type
_entity_poly.pdbx_seq_one_letter_code
_entity_poly.pdbx_strand_id
1 'polypeptide(L)'
;SKPLGRCCVHKERAVWRYKTFPLMGLDMTDEHDEVTPLSEYARMALERPEPSKENIMCVIDEACSSCVQINYEITNLCRGCVARSCYMNCPKDAIRFKKNGQAMIDHDTCVSCGICHKSCPYHAIVYIPVPCEESCPVKAIKKDEHGVEYIDESKCIYCGKCMNACPFGAIFEISQTFDVLQ
;
A
#
# COMPACT_ATOMS: atom_id res chain seq x y z
N SER A 1 -9.71 -23.49 15.58
CA SER A 1 -8.46 -22.81 15.25
C SER A 1 -8.71 -21.30 15.19
N LYS A 2 -7.82 -20.53 15.79
CA LYS A 2 -7.89 -19.07 15.67
C LYS A 2 -7.62 -18.69 14.21
N PRO A 3 -8.38 -17.75 13.61
CA PRO A 3 -8.07 -17.27 12.27
C PRO A 3 -6.69 -16.62 12.29
N LEU A 4 -5.87 -16.95 11.29
CA LEU A 4 -4.52 -16.38 11.10
C LEU A 4 -4.55 -15.03 10.37
N GLY A 5 -5.72 -14.52 10.05
CA GLY A 5 -5.91 -13.29 9.31
C GLY A 5 -5.62 -12.03 10.13
N ARG A 6 -5.26 -10.94 9.43
CA ARG A 6 -4.98 -9.63 10.03
C ARG A 6 -6.21 -8.87 10.51
N CYS A 7 -7.37 -9.21 9.98
CA CYS A 7 -8.62 -8.51 10.20
C CYS A 7 -9.77 -9.49 10.44
N CYS A 8 -10.97 -9.12 10.04
CA CYS A 8 -12.15 -9.98 10.12
C CYS A 8 -12.17 -11.00 8.96
N VAL A 9 -12.97 -12.05 9.11
CA VAL A 9 -13.13 -13.12 8.11
C VAL A 9 -13.65 -12.58 6.77
N HIS A 10 -14.43 -11.51 6.76
CA HIS A 10 -14.97 -10.91 5.54
C HIS A 10 -13.87 -10.24 4.71
N LYS A 11 -13.01 -9.43 5.34
CA LYS A 11 -11.86 -8.82 4.67
C LYS A 11 -10.88 -9.88 4.16
N GLU A 12 -10.61 -10.92 4.95
CA GLU A 12 -9.74 -12.01 4.50
C GLU A 12 -10.31 -12.74 3.28
N ARG A 13 -11.63 -12.97 3.25
CA ARG A 13 -12.29 -13.56 2.08
C ARG A 13 -12.19 -12.67 0.85
N ALA A 14 -12.40 -11.37 0.98
CA ALA A 14 -12.24 -10.41 -0.11
C ALA A 14 -10.80 -10.45 -0.65
N VAL A 15 -9.80 -10.34 0.22
CA VAL A 15 -8.38 -10.42 -0.18
C VAL A 15 -8.07 -11.73 -0.89
N TRP A 16 -8.57 -12.87 -0.41
CA TRP A 16 -8.36 -14.16 -1.10
C TRP A 16 -9.07 -14.23 -2.43
N ARG A 17 -10.29 -13.69 -2.54
CA ARG A 17 -11.01 -13.58 -3.81
C ARG A 17 -10.17 -12.84 -4.84
N TYR A 18 -9.73 -11.62 -4.51
CA TYR A 18 -8.96 -10.77 -5.42
C TYR A 18 -7.58 -11.36 -5.76
N LYS A 19 -6.95 -12.08 -4.85
CA LYS A 19 -5.70 -12.80 -5.14
C LYS A 19 -5.84 -13.88 -6.21
N THR A 20 -7.03 -14.36 -6.47
CA THR A 20 -7.27 -15.35 -7.55
C THR A 20 -7.37 -14.72 -8.93
N PHE A 21 -7.70 -13.43 -9.06
CA PHE A 21 -7.80 -12.72 -10.33
C PHE A 21 -6.50 -12.75 -11.13
N PRO A 22 -5.36 -12.26 -10.60
CA PRO A 22 -4.10 -12.31 -11.33
C PRO A 22 -3.64 -13.73 -11.66
N LEU A 23 -4.00 -14.73 -10.85
CA LEU A 23 -3.71 -16.13 -11.16
C LEU A 23 -4.48 -16.66 -12.37
N MET A 24 -5.67 -16.09 -12.65
CA MET A 24 -6.48 -16.36 -13.83
C MET A 24 -6.10 -15.48 -15.04
N GLY A 25 -5.11 -14.62 -14.89
CA GLY A 25 -4.72 -13.65 -15.91
C GLY A 25 -5.68 -12.48 -16.06
N LEU A 26 -6.39 -12.13 -14.98
CA LEU A 26 -7.30 -10.98 -14.90
C LEU A 26 -6.69 -9.87 -14.04
N ASP A 27 -7.00 -8.62 -14.34
CA ASP A 27 -6.69 -7.47 -13.49
C ASP A 27 -7.88 -7.16 -12.56
N MET A 28 -7.67 -6.29 -11.57
CA MET A 28 -8.73 -5.83 -10.67
C MET A 28 -9.84 -5.07 -11.42
N THR A 29 -9.50 -4.42 -12.51
CA THR A 29 -10.44 -3.72 -13.40
C THR A 29 -11.37 -4.65 -14.17
N ASP A 30 -11.09 -5.94 -14.23
CA ASP A 30 -11.95 -6.96 -14.88
C ASP A 30 -13.11 -7.40 -13.98
N GLU A 31 -13.16 -6.94 -12.74
CA GLU A 31 -14.28 -7.24 -11.85
C GLU A 31 -15.55 -6.49 -12.30
N HIS A 32 -16.64 -7.24 -12.51
CA HIS A 32 -17.94 -6.68 -12.87
C HIS A 32 -18.79 -6.37 -11.63
N ASP A 33 -18.76 -7.24 -10.65
CA ASP A 33 -19.43 -7.08 -9.37
C ASP A 33 -18.88 -8.06 -8.30
N GLU A 34 -19.18 -7.76 -7.04
CA GLU A 34 -18.76 -8.59 -5.90
C GLU A 34 -19.54 -9.92 -5.76
N VAL A 35 -20.64 -10.07 -6.47
CA VAL A 35 -21.59 -11.20 -6.34
C VAL A 35 -21.28 -12.32 -7.32
N THR A 36 -20.74 -11.98 -8.49
CA THR A 36 -20.38 -12.95 -9.55
C THR A 36 -19.38 -13.99 -8.98
N PRO A 37 -19.69 -15.30 -9.11
CA PRO A 37 -18.83 -16.34 -8.56
C PRO A 37 -17.50 -16.45 -9.32
N LEU A 38 -16.43 -16.83 -8.62
CA LEU A 38 -15.09 -17.00 -9.20
C LEU A 38 -15.05 -18.00 -10.36
N SER A 39 -15.96 -19.00 -10.37
CA SER A 39 -16.08 -19.97 -11.47
C SER A 39 -16.50 -19.31 -12.79
N GLU A 40 -17.26 -18.24 -12.74
CA GLU A 40 -17.64 -17.46 -13.91
C GLU A 40 -16.44 -16.71 -14.48
N TYR A 41 -15.68 -16.02 -13.62
CA TYR A 41 -14.43 -15.36 -14.02
C TYR A 41 -13.41 -16.37 -14.58
N ALA A 42 -13.29 -17.55 -13.98
CA ALA A 42 -12.42 -18.60 -14.51
C ALA A 42 -12.87 -19.06 -15.91
N ARG A 43 -14.19 -19.17 -16.15
CA ARG A 43 -14.73 -19.49 -17.47
C ARG A 43 -14.42 -18.37 -18.49
N MET A 44 -14.64 -17.12 -18.11
CA MET A 44 -14.31 -15.96 -18.95
C MET A 44 -12.81 -15.92 -19.29
N ALA A 45 -11.94 -16.23 -18.33
CA ALA A 45 -10.50 -16.29 -18.54
C ALA A 45 -10.09 -17.41 -19.54
N LEU A 46 -10.78 -18.55 -19.52
CA LEU A 46 -10.55 -19.65 -20.46
C LEU A 46 -11.11 -19.39 -21.86
N GLU A 47 -12.21 -18.64 -21.96
CA GLU A 47 -12.92 -18.40 -23.22
C GLU A 47 -12.47 -17.09 -23.92
N ARG A 48 -11.59 -16.28 -23.29
CA ARG A 48 -11.15 -15.02 -23.89
C ARG A 48 -10.38 -15.27 -25.19
N PRO A 49 -10.67 -14.48 -26.24
CA PRO A 49 -10.10 -14.72 -27.59
C PRO A 49 -8.66 -14.25 -27.73
N GLU A 50 -8.21 -13.35 -26.85
CA GLU A 50 -6.86 -12.80 -26.89
C GLU A 50 -6.21 -12.85 -25.50
N PRO A 51 -4.89 -13.12 -25.41
CA PRO A 51 -4.16 -13.08 -24.15
C PRO A 51 -4.21 -11.68 -23.54
N SER A 52 -4.15 -11.61 -22.21
CA SER A 52 -4.05 -10.34 -21.48
C SER A 52 -2.76 -9.63 -21.87
N LYS A 53 -2.86 -8.47 -22.52
CA LYS A 53 -1.68 -7.75 -23.05
C LYS A 53 -1.31 -6.50 -22.28
N GLU A 54 -2.21 -5.98 -21.46
CA GLU A 54 -2.07 -4.61 -21.00
C GLU A 54 -1.28 -4.49 -19.70
N ASN A 55 -1.56 -5.28 -18.71
CA ASN A 55 -0.90 -5.14 -17.42
C ASN A 55 -0.16 -6.42 -17.03
N ILE A 56 1.13 -6.30 -16.70
CA ILE A 56 1.91 -7.45 -16.20
C ILE A 56 1.79 -7.57 -14.67
N MET A 57 1.45 -6.49 -14.00
CA MET A 57 1.35 -6.44 -12.53
C MET A 57 0.07 -5.72 -12.10
N CYS A 58 -0.55 -6.22 -11.04
CA CYS A 58 -1.71 -5.57 -10.41
C CYS A 58 -1.48 -5.31 -8.92
N VAL A 59 -2.24 -4.36 -8.37
CA VAL A 59 -2.28 -4.05 -6.93
C VAL A 59 -3.67 -4.35 -6.41
N ILE A 60 -3.75 -5.11 -5.32
CA ILE A 60 -5.01 -5.45 -4.65
C ILE A 60 -5.28 -4.43 -3.55
N ASP A 61 -6.26 -3.58 -3.72
CA ASP A 61 -6.61 -2.45 -2.86
C ASP A 61 -6.90 -2.89 -1.41
N GLU A 62 -7.69 -3.94 -1.23
CA GLU A 62 -8.06 -4.45 0.09
C GLU A 62 -6.85 -4.90 0.89
N ALA A 63 -5.83 -5.42 0.24
CA ALA A 63 -4.57 -5.79 0.87
C ALA A 63 -3.67 -4.57 1.09
N CYS A 64 -3.63 -3.64 0.14
CA CYS A 64 -2.81 -2.43 0.16
C CYS A 64 -3.26 -1.43 1.23
N SER A 65 -4.56 -1.31 1.50
CA SER A 65 -5.18 -0.37 2.44
C SER A 65 -4.63 -0.39 3.88
N SER A 66 -3.79 -1.35 4.23
CA SER A 66 -3.18 -1.47 5.56
C SER A 66 -1.79 -0.83 5.66
N CYS A 67 -1.28 -0.25 4.59
CA CYS A 67 0.01 0.41 4.58
C CYS A 67 -0.07 1.82 5.20
N VAL A 68 1.08 2.38 5.58
CA VAL A 68 1.15 3.72 6.16
C VAL A 68 0.85 4.78 5.11
N GLN A 69 0.09 5.80 5.51
CA GLN A 69 -0.22 6.95 4.66
C GLN A 69 0.83 8.06 4.81
N ILE A 70 1.43 8.16 5.99
CA ILE A 70 2.45 9.15 6.33
C ILE A 70 3.67 8.44 6.89
N ASN A 71 4.83 8.81 6.36
CA ASN A 71 6.10 8.15 6.67
C ASN A 71 6.69 8.51 8.04
N TYR A 72 6.06 9.41 8.80
CA TYR A 72 6.58 9.84 10.10
C TYR A 72 5.51 9.71 11.17
N GLU A 73 5.90 9.17 12.33
CA GLU A 73 5.02 9.02 13.50
C GLU A 73 5.76 9.44 14.76
N ILE A 74 5.06 10.09 15.69
CA ILE A 74 5.60 10.48 17.00
C ILE A 74 5.28 9.39 18.02
N THR A 75 6.31 8.76 18.53
CA THR A 75 6.20 7.66 19.47
C THR A 75 5.93 8.15 20.90
N ASN A 76 5.62 7.23 21.80
CA ASN A 76 5.46 7.49 23.24
C ASN A 76 6.77 7.92 23.93
N LEU A 77 7.91 7.84 23.25
CA LEU A 77 9.20 8.39 23.73
C LEU A 77 9.21 9.91 23.75
N CYS A 78 8.22 10.58 23.14
CA CYS A 78 8.11 12.04 23.16
C CYS A 78 8.01 12.56 24.60
N ARG A 79 8.96 13.42 24.98
CA ARG A 79 9.10 13.98 26.33
C ARG A 79 8.30 15.28 26.55
N GLY A 80 7.57 15.76 25.52
CA GLY A 80 6.84 17.03 25.62
C GLY A 80 7.77 18.21 25.92
N CYS A 81 8.98 18.27 25.34
CA CYS A 81 10.04 19.23 25.67
C CYS A 81 9.59 20.67 25.46
N VAL A 82 10.17 21.61 26.24
CA VAL A 82 9.85 23.03 26.16
C VAL A 82 10.31 23.67 24.85
N ALA A 83 11.46 23.22 24.32
CA ALA A 83 12.04 23.76 23.09
C ALA A 83 11.17 23.49 21.84
N ARG A 84 10.36 22.42 21.86
CA ARG A 84 9.43 22.05 20.77
C ARG A 84 10.03 22.14 19.37
N SER A 85 11.28 21.70 19.21
CA SER A 85 12.03 21.81 17.95
C SER A 85 11.30 21.21 16.75
N CYS A 86 10.55 20.12 16.94
CA CYS A 86 9.73 19.52 15.89
C CYS A 86 8.63 20.48 15.40
N TYR A 87 7.97 21.19 16.29
CA TYR A 87 6.94 22.19 15.98
C TYR A 87 7.53 23.42 15.31
N MET A 88 8.57 24.01 15.94
CA MET A 88 9.20 25.24 15.46
C MET A 88 9.80 25.11 14.05
N ASN A 89 10.22 23.91 13.66
CA ASN A 89 10.82 23.65 12.35
C ASN A 89 9.83 23.03 11.34
N CYS A 90 8.54 22.89 11.69
CA CYS A 90 7.57 22.32 10.76
C CYS A 90 7.08 23.38 9.75
N PRO A 91 7.40 23.24 8.43
CA PRO A 91 7.02 24.25 7.44
C PRO A 91 5.52 24.26 7.11
N LYS A 92 4.79 23.26 7.58
CA LYS A 92 3.34 23.09 7.34
C LYS A 92 2.50 23.18 8.61
N ASP A 93 3.12 23.54 9.75
CA ASP A 93 2.44 23.58 11.05
C ASP A 93 1.64 22.30 11.37
N ALA A 94 2.13 21.15 10.91
CA ALA A 94 1.47 19.86 11.05
C ALA A 94 1.67 19.19 12.42
N ILE A 95 2.34 19.85 13.37
CA ILE A 95 2.56 19.32 14.71
C ILE A 95 1.53 19.92 15.66
N ARG A 96 0.83 19.05 16.39
CA ARG A 96 -0.14 19.40 17.43
C ARG A 96 0.35 18.85 18.78
N PHE A 97 -0.31 19.24 19.87
CA PHE A 97 0.03 18.77 21.20
C PHE A 97 -1.18 18.16 21.91
N LYS A 98 -0.96 16.99 22.47
CA LYS A 98 -1.94 16.34 23.34
C LYS A 98 -2.04 17.04 24.69
N LYS A 99 -3.09 16.78 25.46
CA LYS A 99 -3.28 17.34 26.81
C LYS A 99 -2.12 17.02 27.76
N ASN A 100 -1.43 15.92 27.58
CA ASN A 100 -0.25 15.52 28.35
C ASN A 100 1.05 16.18 27.89
N GLY A 101 1.00 17.12 26.94
CA GLY A 101 2.14 17.84 26.39
C GLY A 101 2.92 17.13 25.30
N GLN A 102 2.63 15.86 25.01
CA GLN A 102 3.28 15.14 23.93
C GLN A 102 2.83 15.67 22.57
N ALA A 103 3.76 15.73 21.63
CA ALA A 103 3.46 16.10 20.25
C ALA A 103 2.75 14.96 19.51
N MET A 104 1.98 15.32 18.50
CA MET A 104 1.37 14.42 17.52
C MET A 104 1.46 15.07 16.14
N ILE A 105 1.50 14.24 15.08
CA ILE A 105 1.44 14.71 13.70
C ILE A 105 -0.02 14.79 13.28
N ASP A 106 -0.38 15.91 12.67
CA ASP A 106 -1.64 16.10 11.99
C ASP A 106 -1.48 15.53 10.57
N HIS A 107 -2.14 14.42 10.30
CA HIS A 107 -1.96 13.65 9.07
C HIS A 107 -2.53 14.37 7.85
N ASP A 108 -3.53 15.24 8.03
CA ASP A 108 -4.15 15.96 6.92
C ASP A 108 -3.25 17.09 6.38
N THR A 109 -2.38 17.63 7.24
CA THR A 109 -1.49 18.75 6.87
C THR A 109 -0.04 18.33 6.64
N CYS A 110 0.35 17.13 7.07
CA CYS A 110 1.72 16.64 6.98
C CYS A 110 2.08 16.25 5.54
N VAL A 111 3.25 16.75 5.08
CA VAL A 111 3.81 16.42 3.74
C VAL A 111 5.02 15.48 3.82
N SER A 112 5.21 14.78 4.91
CA SER A 112 6.28 13.79 5.10
C SER A 112 7.71 14.29 4.78
N CYS A 113 8.02 15.57 5.03
CA CYS A 113 9.32 16.16 4.69
C CYS A 113 10.49 15.73 5.61
N GLY A 114 10.22 15.11 6.76
CA GLY A 114 11.23 14.58 7.70
C GLY A 114 11.99 15.60 8.53
N ILE A 115 11.72 16.90 8.45
CA ILE A 115 12.43 17.94 9.23
C ILE A 115 12.23 17.72 10.74
N CYS A 116 11.01 17.42 11.17
CA CYS A 116 10.69 17.14 12.57
C CYS A 116 11.46 15.93 13.12
N HIS A 117 11.65 14.89 12.31
CA HIS A 117 12.46 13.72 12.67
C HIS A 117 13.90 14.09 12.94
N LYS A 118 14.52 14.89 12.07
CA LYS A 118 15.90 15.37 12.23
C LYS A 118 16.07 16.35 13.38
N SER A 119 15.02 17.13 13.68
CA SER A 119 15.06 18.17 14.73
C SER A 119 14.81 17.63 16.14
N CYS A 120 14.34 16.41 16.30
CA CYS A 120 13.97 15.84 17.59
C CYS A 120 15.22 15.37 18.37
N PRO A 121 15.62 16.01 19.48
CA PRO A 121 16.81 15.63 20.25
C PRO A 121 16.65 14.29 20.98
N TYR A 122 15.41 13.81 21.13
CA TYR A 122 15.10 12.51 21.77
C TYR A 122 14.86 11.38 20.77
N HIS A 123 14.97 11.66 19.47
CA HIS A 123 14.66 10.70 18.41
C HIS A 123 13.29 10.02 18.59
N ALA A 124 12.33 10.76 19.15
CA ALA A 124 10.97 10.26 19.41
C ALA A 124 10.07 10.23 18.18
N ILE A 125 10.55 10.72 17.04
CA ILE A 125 9.85 10.71 15.76
C ILE A 125 10.52 9.66 14.89
N VAL A 126 9.76 8.67 14.44
CA VAL A 126 10.26 7.56 13.63
C VAL A 126 9.86 7.72 12.18
N TYR A 127 10.73 7.25 11.27
CA TYR A 127 10.41 7.09 9.87
C TYR A 127 9.85 5.68 9.66
N ILE A 128 8.71 5.60 8.99
CA ILE A 128 8.07 4.33 8.64
C ILE A 128 8.08 4.24 7.12
N PRO A 129 8.93 3.38 6.52
CA PRO A 129 9.02 3.24 5.07
C PRO A 129 7.77 2.60 4.49
N VAL A 130 7.46 2.92 3.23
CA VAL A 130 6.54 2.16 2.41
C VAL A 130 7.38 1.17 1.58
N PRO A 131 7.37 -0.13 1.89
CA PRO A 131 8.38 -1.05 1.37
C PRO A 131 8.41 -1.17 -0.15
N CYS A 132 7.26 -1.13 -0.83
CA CYS A 132 7.19 -1.20 -2.28
C CYS A 132 7.75 0.06 -2.96
N GLU A 133 7.46 1.26 -2.42
CA GLU A 133 8.01 2.53 -2.93
C GLU A 133 9.54 2.58 -2.73
N GLU A 134 10.02 2.18 -1.54
CA GLU A 134 11.46 2.16 -1.21
C GLU A 134 12.25 1.19 -2.09
N SER A 135 11.67 0.03 -2.38
CA SER A 135 12.34 -1.01 -3.18
C SER A 135 12.36 -0.71 -4.68
N CYS A 136 11.53 0.22 -5.16
CA CYS A 136 11.40 0.53 -6.57
C CYS A 136 12.57 1.39 -7.05
N PRO A 137 13.47 0.87 -7.92
CA PRO A 137 14.66 1.62 -8.37
C PRO A 137 14.32 2.79 -9.28
N VAL A 138 13.19 2.72 -9.98
CA VAL A 138 12.74 3.75 -10.94
C VAL A 138 11.61 4.62 -10.37
N LYS A 139 11.20 4.40 -9.10
CA LYS A 139 10.14 5.15 -8.42
C LYS A 139 8.82 5.17 -9.21
N ALA A 140 8.48 4.02 -9.80
CA ALA A 140 7.25 3.83 -10.55
C ALA A 140 6.02 3.54 -9.66
N ILE A 141 6.21 3.32 -8.35
CA ILE A 141 5.14 3.05 -7.39
C ILE A 141 4.89 4.28 -6.56
N LYS A 142 3.63 4.66 -6.42
CA LYS A 142 3.17 5.81 -5.66
C LYS A 142 1.75 5.58 -5.15
N LYS A 143 1.37 6.31 -4.09
CA LYS A 143 -0.01 6.37 -3.63
C LYS A 143 -0.86 7.28 -4.52
N ASP A 144 -2.09 6.88 -4.73
CA ASP A 144 -3.15 7.71 -5.30
C ASP A 144 -3.76 8.64 -4.23
N GLU A 145 -4.81 9.37 -4.59
CA GLU A 145 -5.54 10.26 -3.70
C GLU A 145 -6.30 9.54 -2.57
N HIS A 146 -6.54 8.24 -2.72
CA HIS A 146 -7.17 7.37 -1.73
C HIS A 146 -6.16 6.65 -0.83
N GLY A 147 -4.85 6.85 -1.09
CA GLY A 147 -3.76 6.24 -0.34
C GLY A 147 -3.48 4.79 -0.71
N VAL A 148 -3.98 4.32 -1.85
CA VAL A 148 -3.68 3.01 -2.43
C VAL A 148 -2.51 3.15 -3.39
N GLU A 149 -1.61 2.18 -3.36
CA GLU A 149 -0.48 2.16 -4.28
C GLU A 149 -0.94 1.86 -5.71
N TYR A 150 -0.40 2.60 -6.65
CA TYR A 150 -0.53 2.28 -8.08
C TYR A 150 0.84 2.19 -8.75
N ILE A 151 0.92 1.48 -9.85
CA ILE A 151 2.14 1.29 -10.63
C ILE A 151 2.05 2.12 -11.90
N ASP A 152 2.95 3.08 -12.05
CA ASP A 152 3.13 3.85 -13.29
C ASP A 152 3.85 2.97 -14.32
N GLU A 153 3.09 2.35 -15.22
CA GLU A 153 3.60 1.41 -16.22
C GLU A 153 4.56 2.04 -17.20
N SER A 154 4.43 3.36 -17.46
CA SER A 154 5.35 4.08 -18.34
C SER A 154 6.78 4.12 -17.78
N LYS A 155 6.94 3.95 -16.47
CA LYS A 155 8.24 3.93 -15.76
C LYS A 155 8.64 2.55 -15.27
N CYS A 156 7.68 1.63 -15.16
CA CYS A 156 7.91 0.32 -14.60
C CYS A 156 8.84 -0.50 -15.51
N ILE A 157 9.88 -1.09 -14.93
CA ILE A 157 10.81 -2.00 -15.61
C ILE A 157 10.54 -3.46 -15.31
N TYR A 158 9.40 -3.78 -14.72
CA TYR A 158 8.92 -5.13 -14.41
C TYR A 158 9.90 -6.01 -13.63
N CYS A 159 10.69 -5.42 -12.73
CA CYS A 159 11.75 -6.13 -11.99
C CYS A 159 11.24 -6.96 -10.80
N GLY A 160 9.97 -6.87 -10.41
CA GLY A 160 9.33 -7.64 -9.33
C GLY A 160 9.76 -7.28 -7.89
N LYS A 161 10.64 -6.28 -7.68
CA LYS A 161 11.12 -5.93 -6.35
C LYS A 161 10.02 -5.48 -5.40
N CYS A 162 9.02 -4.75 -5.90
CA CYS A 162 7.87 -4.30 -5.14
C CYS A 162 7.01 -5.46 -4.62
N MET A 163 6.79 -6.48 -5.45
CA MET A 163 6.06 -7.69 -5.06
C MET A 163 6.77 -8.41 -3.91
N ASN A 164 8.09 -8.59 -4.01
CA ASN A 164 8.89 -9.22 -2.95
C ASN A 164 8.99 -8.37 -1.68
N ALA A 165 8.91 -7.04 -1.80
CA ALA A 165 9.01 -6.13 -0.67
C ALA A 165 7.68 -5.95 0.08
N CYS A 166 6.53 -6.22 -0.55
CA CYS A 166 5.22 -5.98 0.04
C CYS A 166 4.90 -6.98 1.16
N PRO A 167 4.86 -6.57 2.44
CA PRO A 167 4.59 -7.49 3.56
C PRO A 167 3.13 -7.94 3.61
N PHE A 168 2.25 -7.31 2.85
CA PHE A 168 0.82 -7.61 2.81
C PHE A 168 0.46 -8.51 1.62
N GLY A 169 1.41 -8.74 0.70
CA GLY A 169 1.15 -9.48 -0.51
C GLY A 169 0.01 -8.83 -1.31
N ALA A 170 0.10 -7.51 -1.50
CA ALA A 170 -0.89 -6.74 -2.26
C ALA A 170 -0.52 -6.61 -3.75
N ILE A 171 0.72 -6.89 -4.12
CA ILE A 171 1.21 -6.75 -5.48
C ILE A 171 1.46 -8.14 -6.06
N PHE A 172 0.87 -8.39 -7.23
CA PHE A 172 0.95 -9.67 -7.94
C PHE A 172 1.32 -9.45 -9.41
N GLU A 173 1.96 -10.47 -10.00
CA GLU A 173 2.06 -10.58 -11.45
C GLU A 173 0.76 -11.19 -12.01
N ILE A 174 0.34 -10.75 -13.18
CA ILE A 174 -0.79 -11.29 -13.91
C ILE A 174 -0.30 -12.52 -14.68
N SER A 175 -0.84 -13.68 -14.32
CA SER A 175 -0.42 -14.97 -14.86
C SER A 175 -0.90 -15.17 -16.29
N GLN A 176 -0.03 -15.66 -17.15
CA GLN A 176 -0.38 -16.08 -18.51
C GLN A 176 -0.69 -17.60 -18.61
N THR A 177 -0.90 -18.25 -17.47
CA THR A 177 -1.11 -19.72 -17.45
C THR A 177 -2.32 -20.13 -18.25
N PHE A 178 -3.42 -19.38 -18.17
CA PHE A 178 -4.65 -19.69 -18.92
C PHE A 178 -4.47 -19.47 -20.42
N ASP A 179 -3.64 -18.50 -20.82
CA ASP A 179 -3.34 -18.23 -22.24
C ASP A 179 -2.48 -19.34 -22.88
N VAL A 180 -1.69 -20.04 -22.07
CA VAL A 180 -0.86 -21.16 -22.54
C VAL A 180 -1.65 -22.45 -22.59
N LEU A 181 -2.72 -22.59 -21.81
CA LEU A 181 -3.56 -23.79 -21.75
C LEU A 181 -4.68 -23.82 -22.80
N GLN A 182 -4.91 -22.74 -23.51
CA GLN A 182 -5.81 -22.64 -24.66
C GLN A 182 -5.15 -23.19 -25.93
#